data_b9a03db7d6bb8f58f9f74ee8667f415b
#
_entry.id   b9a03db7d6bb8f58f9f74ee8667f415b
#
_cell.length_a   1.000
_cell.length_b   1.000
_cell.length_c   1.000
_cell.angle_alpha   90.00
_cell.angle_beta   90.00
_cell.angle_gamma   90.00
#
_symmetry.space_group_name_H-M   'P 1'
#
loop_
_entity.id
_entity.type
_entity.pdbx_description
1 polymer ?
#
loop_
_entity_poly.entity_id
_entity_poly.type
_entity_poly.pdbx_seq_one_letter_code
_entity_poly.pdbx_strand_id
1 'polypeptide(L)'
;MIYWFTGPPGAGKTTLAEAFIRNCSDNCIHIDGDGLRELFQNFDYSKEGREKNIQSVIDLCRFLDHKGFTVVVSVVAPYKIMRDSLKETNEVVEIYVHTDEIRGREQNFAKDYEKPTENYIDIDTTNITVSECLNLIPFNRK
;
A
#
# COMPACT_ATOMS: atom_id res chain seq x y z
N MET A 1 -7.68 9.72 -6.93
CA MET A 1 -7.00 9.75 -5.61
C MET A 1 -6.46 8.36 -5.28
N ILE A 2 -5.23 8.32 -4.86
CA ILE A 2 -4.53 7.06 -4.57
C ILE A 2 -4.21 6.99 -3.07
N TYR A 3 -4.58 5.89 -2.44
CA TYR A 3 -4.26 5.60 -1.04
C TYR A 3 -3.33 4.39 -1.03
N TRP A 4 -2.08 4.60 -0.66
CA TRP A 4 -1.07 3.54 -0.69
C TRP A 4 -0.71 3.12 0.74
N PHE A 5 -1.10 1.92 1.10
CA PHE A 5 -0.75 1.29 2.37
C PHE A 5 0.57 0.55 2.16
N THR A 6 1.66 1.14 2.61
CA THR A 6 3.01 0.57 2.53
C THR A 6 3.48 0.14 3.91
N GLY A 7 4.46 -0.72 3.94
CA GLY A 7 5.02 -1.21 5.20
C GLY A 7 5.49 -2.64 5.08
N PRO A 8 6.19 -3.16 6.10
CA PRO A 8 6.68 -4.53 6.09
C PRO A 8 5.56 -5.56 6.02
N PRO A 9 5.84 -6.77 5.53
CA PRO A 9 4.86 -7.87 5.57
C PRO A 9 4.43 -8.15 7.01
N GLY A 10 3.15 -8.48 7.19
CA GLY A 10 2.59 -8.80 8.51
C GLY A 10 2.18 -7.60 9.35
N ALA A 11 2.32 -6.38 8.84
CA ALA A 11 1.94 -5.17 9.57
C ALA A 11 0.44 -4.88 9.56
N GLY A 12 -0.33 -5.57 8.70
CA GLY A 12 -1.78 -5.38 8.61
C GLY A 12 -2.25 -4.52 7.45
N LYS A 13 -1.40 -4.29 6.45
CA LYS A 13 -1.74 -3.46 5.27
C LYS A 13 -3.00 -3.92 4.56
N THR A 14 -3.08 -5.20 4.23
CA THR A 14 -4.22 -5.76 3.48
C THR A 14 -5.50 -5.65 4.30
N THR A 15 -5.42 -5.98 5.58
CA THR A 15 -6.57 -5.87 6.49
C THR A 15 -7.11 -4.44 6.57
N LEU A 16 -6.21 -3.46 6.71
CA LEU A 16 -6.60 -2.05 6.74
C LEU A 16 -7.13 -1.57 5.39
N ALA A 17 -6.49 -1.98 4.30
CA ALA A 17 -6.93 -1.61 2.95
C ALA A 17 -8.32 -2.14 2.65
N GLU A 18 -8.59 -3.39 2.99
CA GLU A 18 -9.91 -4.00 2.82
C GLU A 18 -10.97 -3.30 3.65
N ALA A 19 -10.66 -2.97 4.91
CA ALA A 19 -11.57 -2.25 5.77
C ALA A 19 -11.83 -0.83 5.25
N PHE A 20 -10.79 -0.17 4.75
CA PHE A 20 -10.90 1.16 4.13
C PHE A 20 -11.86 1.11 2.93
N ILE A 21 -11.72 0.10 2.08
CA ILE A 21 -12.56 -0.05 0.89
C ILE A 21 -14.02 -0.27 1.25
N ARG A 22 -14.30 -1.02 2.31
CA ARG A 22 -15.69 -1.22 2.76
C ARG A 22 -16.39 0.09 3.12
N ASN A 23 -15.63 1.14 3.42
CA ASN A 23 -16.15 2.47 3.75
C ASN A 23 -16.03 3.45 2.57
N CYS A 24 -15.56 2.98 1.43
CA CYS A 24 -15.47 3.77 0.20
C CYS A 24 -16.77 3.79 -0.59
N SER A 25 -16.84 4.72 -1.54
CA SER A 25 -17.87 4.71 -2.56
C SER A 25 -17.61 3.59 -3.58
N ASP A 26 -18.54 3.38 -4.51
CA ASP A 26 -18.48 2.28 -5.49
C ASP A 26 -17.31 2.36 -6.49
N ASN A 27 -16.58 3.47 -6.51
CA ASN A 27 -15.48 3.67 -7.47
C ASN A 27 -14.11 3.32 -6.90
N CYS A 28 -14.04 2.44 -5.92
CA CYS A 28 -12.79 2.00 -5.32
C CYS A 28 -12.27 0.72 -5.96
N ILE A 29 -10.99 0.71 -6.30
CA ILE A 29 -10.31 -0.48 -6.80
C ILE A 29 -9.13 -0.78 -5.89
N HIS A 30 -9.02 -2.04 -5.47
CA HIS A 30 -7.93 -2.51 -4.62
C HIS A 30 -6.85 -3.18 -5.48
N ILE A 31 -5.61 -2.73 -5.31
CA ILE A 31 -4.43 -3.36 -5.90
C ILE A 31 -3.63 -3.97 -4.76
N ASP A 32 -3.63 -5.30 -4.67
CA ASP A 32 -2.83 -6.02 -3.68
C ASP A 32 -1.62 -6.68 -4.34
N GLY A 33 -0.53 -6.80 -3.60
CA GLY A 33 0.74 -7.27 -4.14
C GLY A 33 0.69 -8.72 -4.62
N ASP A 34 0.07 -9.60 -3.84
CA ASP A 34 0.01 -11.03 -4.16
C ASP A 34 -0.85 -11.27 -5.39
N GLY A 35 -2.02 -10.64 -5.45
CA GLY A 35 -2.91 -10.77 -6.60
C GLY A 35 -2.26 -10.26 -7.88
N LEU A 36 -1.53 -9.17 -7.80
CA LEU A 36 -0.85 -8.61 -8.97
C LEU A 36 0.29 -9.50 -9.45
N ARG A 37 1.07 -10.08 -8.51
CA ARG A 37 2.13 -11.02 -8.86
C ARG A 37 1.59 -12.25 -9.56
N GLU A 38 0.46 -12.76 -9.10
CA GLU A 38 -0.20 -13.90 -9.71
C GLU A 38 -0.66 -13.56 -11.13
N LEU A 39 -1.31 -12.42 -11.30
CA LEU A 39 -1.80 -11.96 -12.60
C LEU A 39 -0.67 -11.81 -13.63
N PHE A 40 0.43 -11.18 -13.25
CA PHE A 40 1.56 -10.97 -14.14
C PHE A 40 2.59 -12.10 -14.12
N GLN A 41 2.34 -13.16 -13.33
CA GLN A 41 3.24 -14.31 -13.21
C GLN A 41 4.66 -13.89 -12.81
N ASN A 42 4.77 -12.88 -11.95
CA ASN A 42 6.05 -12.40 -11.45
C ASN A 42 6.27 -12.94 -10.04
N PHE A 43 7.01 -14.04 -9.95
CA PHE A 43 7.39 -14.65 -8.68
C PHE A 43 8.88 -14.43 -8.36
N ASP A 44 9.49 -13.46 -9.04
CA ASP A 44 10.87 -13.06 -8.82
C ASP A 44 10.95 -12.06 -7.67
N TYR A 45 11.49 -12.49 -6.53
CA TYR A 45 11.65 -11.66 -5.33
C TYR A 45 13.04 -11.04 -5.23
N SER A 46 13.86 -11.12 -6.29
CA SER A 46 15.09 -10.35 -6.40
C SER A 46 14.76 -8.85 -6.49
N LYS A 47 15.76 -8.00 -6.32
CA LYS A 47 15.57 -6.55 -6.44
C LYS A 47 14.93 -6.19 -7.80
N GLU A 48 15.43 -6.77 -8.88
CA GLU A 48 14.90 -6.52 -10.22
C GLU A 48 13.43 -6.94 -10.36
N GLY A 49 13.08 -8.11 -9.85
CA GLY A 49 11.70 -8.60 -9.89
C GLY A 49 10.75 -7.75 -9.05
N ARG A 50 11.21 -7.29 -7.89
CA ARG A 50 10.44 -6.36 -7.04
C ARG A 50 10.24 -5.01 -7.72
N GLU A 51 11.27 -4.48 -8.36
CA GLU A 51 11.16 -3.21 -9.08
C GLU A 51 10.16 -3.30 -10.22
N LYS A 52 10.16 -4.39 -10.98
CA LYS A 52 9.17 -4.63 -12.03
C LYS A 52 7.75 -4.68 -11.48
N ASN A 53 7.55 -5.37 -10.36
CA ASN A 53 6.25 -5.46 -9.74
C ASN A 53 5.75 -4.09 -9.26
N ILE A 54 6.63 -3.32 -8.62
CA ILE A 54 6.29 -1.97 -8.15
C ILE A 54 5.95 -1.06 -9.33
N GLN A 55 6.73 -1.13 -10.41
CA GLN A 55 6.47 -0.32 -11.60
C GLN A 55 5.10 -0.66 -12.21
N SER A 56 4.73 -1.93 -12.24
CA SER A 56 3.40 -2.34 -12.69
C SER A 56 2.29 -1.74 -11.83
N VAL A 57 2.48 -1.72 -10.51
CA VAL A 57 1.55 -1.09 -9.57
C VAL A 57 1.41 0.41 -9.88
N ILE A 58 2.55 1.09 -10.05
CA ILE A 58 2.57 2.53 -10.33
C ILE A 58 1.83 2.84 -11.63
N ASP A 59 2.09 2.07 -12.68
CA ASP A 59 1.46 2.26 -13.98
C ASP A 59 -0.07 2.06 -13.90
N LEU A 60 -0.51 1.04 -13.18
CA LEU A 60 -1.94 0.79 -12.95
C LEU A 60 -2.57 1.92 -12.14
N CYS A 61 -1.90 2.40 -11.11
CA CYS A 61 -2.39 3.52 -10.30
C CYS A 61 -2.60 4.76 -11.15
N ARG A 62 -1.64 5.10 -11.99
CA ARG A 62 -1.75 6.27 -12.88
C ARG A 62 -2.92 6.14 -13.82
N PHE A 63 -3.07 4.96 -14.42
CA PHE A 63 -4.17 4.70 -15.36
C PHE A 63 -5.54 4.81 -14.69
N LEU A 64 -5.71 4.13 -13.55
CA LEU A 64 -6.99 4.09 -12.85
C LEU A 64 -7.36 5.44 -12.24
N ASP A 65 -6.38 6.16 -11.70
CA ASP A 65 -6.60 7.50 -11.17
C ASP A 65 -7.03 8.45 -12.28
N HIS A 66 -6.39 8.35 -13.44
CA HIS A 66 -6.77 9.13 -14.62
C HIS A 66 -8.21 8.85 -15.04
N LYS A 67 -8.69 7.62 -14.87
CA LYS A 67 -10.06 7.22 -15.19
C LYS A 67 -11.08 7.63 -14.13
N GLY A 68 -10.65 8.24 -13.04
CA GLY A 68 -11.55 8.74 -12.00
C GLY A 68 -11.82 7.76 -10.86
N PHE A 69 -11.08 6.65 -10.79
CA PHE A 69 -11.24 5.71 -9.68
C PHE A 69 -10.48 6.15 -8.45
N THR A 70 -10.98 5.76 -7.27
CA THR A 70 -10.19 5.77 -6.05
C THR A 70 -9.40 4.48 -6.00
N VAL A 71 -8.08 4.59 -5.97
CA VAL A 71 -7.18 3.43 -6.02
C VAL A 71 -6.63 3.19 -4.62
N VAL A 72 -6.81 1.98 -4.11
CA VAL A 72 -6.31 1.57 -2.80
C VAL A 72 -5.26 0.50 -3.02
N VAL A 73 -4.03 0.77 -2.59
CA VAL A 73 -2.88 -0.11 -2.81
C VAL A 73 -2.43 -0.70 -1.48
N SER A 74 -2.21 -2.01 -1.43
CA SER A 74 -1.62 -2.69 -0.28
C SER A 74 -0.43 -3.53 -0.75
N VAL A 75 0.67 -2.83 -1.05
CA VAL A 75 1.90 -3.43 -1.58
C VAL A 75 3.06 -2.93 -0.73
N VAL A 76 3.97 -3.83 -0.36
CA VAL A 76 5.16 -3.49 0.44
C VAL A 76 5.94 -2.35 -0.21
N ALA A 77 6.31 -2.49 -1.47
CA ALA A 77 7.06 -1.50 -2.25
C ALA A 77 8.24 -0.94 -1.44
N PRO A 78 9.30 -1.73 -1.22
CA PRO A 78 10.35 -1.35 -0.26
C PRO A 78 11.21 -0.15 -0.67
N TYR A 79 11.15 0.27 -1.93
CA TYR A 79 12.01 1.33 -2.46
C TYR A 79 11.31 2.68 -2.44
N LYS A 80 11.72 3.55 -1.53
CA LYS A 80 11.11 4.87 -1.32
C LYS A 80 11.07 5.70 -2.61
N ILE A 81 12.14 5.68 -3.39
CA ILE A 81 12.23 6.47 -4.62
C ILE A 81 11.12 6.08 -5.62
N MET A 82 10.74 4.81 -5.65
CA MET A 82 9.69 4.35 -6.55
C MET A 82 8.31 4.81 -6.07
N ARG A 83 8.04 4.71 -4.77
CA ARG A 83 6.79 5.23 -4.20
C ARG A 83 6.68 6.74 -4.43
N ASP A 84 7.77 7.46 -4.20
CA ASP A 84 7.80 8.91 -4.38
C ASP A 84 7.60 9.33 -5.83
N SER A 85 8.01 8.49 -6.80
CA SER A 85 7.80 8.78 -8.22
C SER A 85 6.33 8.93 -8.59
N LEU A 86 5.46 8.18 -7.93
CA LEU A 86 4.02 8.30 -8.15
C LEU A 86 3.49 9.63 -7.59
N LYS A 87 4.03 10.10 -6.48
CA LYS A 87 3.65 11.38 -5.88
C LYS A 87 3.99 12.58 -6.77
N GLU A 88 4.96 12.44 -7.66
CA GLU A 88 5.34 13.52 -8.58
C GLU A 88 4.28 13.78 -9.64
N THR A 89 3.48 12.79 -9.97
CA THR A 89 2.49 12.87 -11.04
C THR A 89 1.05 12.83 -10.56
N ASN A 90 0.79 12.31 -9.36
CA ASN A 90 -0.55 12.07 -8.85
C ASN A 90 -0.65 12.46 -7.38
N GLU A 91 -1.87 12.75 -6.92
CA GLU A 91 -2.13 12.91 -5.49
C GLU A 91 -2.17 11.54 -4.83
N VAL A 92 -1.27 11.33 -3.87
CA VAL A 92 -1.14 10.07 -3.15
C VAL A 92 -1.16 10.32 -1.65
N VAL A 93 -2.04 9.61 -0.96
CA VAL A 93 -1.98 9.53 0.50
C VAL A 93 -1.19 8.27 0.82
N GLU A 94 0.05 8.45 1.27
CA GLU A 94 0.91 7.35 1.67
C GLU A 94 0.68 7.03 3.13
N ILE A 95 0.37 5.76 3.43
CA ILE A 95 0.07 5.31 4.78
C ILE A 95 1.09 4.25 5.14
N TYR A 96 1.96 4.58 6.09
CA TYR A 96 2.99 3.66 6.57
C TYR A 96 2.41 2.84 7.72
N VAL A 97 2.22 1.55 7.45
CA VAL A 97 1.63 0.60 8.41
C VAL A 97 2.74 -0.27 8.98
N HIS A 98 2.90 -0.25 10.29
CA HIS A 98 3.93 -1.02 10.97
C HIS A 98 3.41 -1.56 12.30
N THR A 99 4.13 -2.51 12.86
CA THR A 99 3.78 -3.11 14.15
C THR A 99 5.01 -3.67 14.83
N ASP A 100 4.98 -3.66 16.18
CA ASP A 100 5.97 -4.35 16.99
C ASP A 100 5.57 -5.80 17.30
N GLU A 101 4.35 -6.20 16.92
CA GLU A 101 3.86 -7.55 17.15
C GLU A 101 4.48 -8.56 16.19
N ILE A 102 4.75 -9.78 16.71
CA ILE A 102 5.19 -10.89 15.88
C ILE A 102 3.95 -11.60 15.35
N ARG A 103 3.74 -11.57 14.02
CA ARG A 103 2.52 -12.08 13.38
C ARG A 103 2.77 -13.25 12.43
N GLY A 104 3.97 -13.87 12.49
CA GLY A 104 4.29 -15.08 11.75
C GLY A 104 4.71 -14.88 10.31
N ARG A 105 4.92 -13.66 9.86
CA ARG A 105 5.33 -13.35 8.48
C ARG A 105 6.70 -12.70 8.38
N GLU A 106 7.46 -12.70 9.47
CA GLU A 106 8.76 -12.03 9.54
C GLU A 106 9.78 -12.66 8.58
N GLN A 107 9.66 -13.96 8.27
CA GLN A 107 10.51 -14.63 7.30
C GLN A 107 10.35 -14.08 5.89
N ASN A 108 9.22 -13.41 5.60
CA ASN A 108 8.95 -12.77 4.32
C ASN A 108 9.32 -11.29 4.33
N PHE A 109 9.94 -10.84 5.40
CA PHE A 109 10.28 -9.44 5.60
C PHE A 109 11.29 -8.97 4.55
N ALA A 110 11.00 -7.83 3.92
CA ALA A 110 11.93 -7.17 3.02
C ALA A 110 12.96 -6.41 3.87
N LYS A 111 14.17 -6.97 4.01
CA LYS A 111 15.23 -6.39 4.84
C LYS A 111 15.66 -5.02 4.36
N ASP A 112 15.44 -4.72 3.10
CA ASP A 112 15.78 -3.46 2.45
C ASP A 112 14.61 -2.47 2.39
N TYR A 113 13.57 -2.69 3.20
CA TYR A 113 12.41 -1.79 3.22
C TYR A 113 12.83 -0.40 3.70
N GLU A 114 12.53 0.61 2.88
CA GLU A 114 12.82 2.01 3.15
C GLU A 114 11.53 2.72 3.55
N LYS A 115 11.43 3.09 4.82
CA LYS A 115 10.23 3.76 5.34
C LYS A 115 10.08 5.17 4.76
N PRO A 116 8.85 5.72 4.70
CA PRO A 116 8.64 7.10 4.31
C PRO A 116 9.32 8.07 5.29
N THR A 117 9.67 9.25 4.79
CA THR A 117 10.31 10.29 5.62
C THR A 117 9.53 11.60 5.64
N GLU A 118 8.62 11.80 4.69
CA GLU A 118 7.83 13.03 4.60
C GLU A 118 6.50 12.78 3.91
N ASN A 119 5.51 13.60 4.21
CA ASN A 119 4.18 13.56 3.59
C ASN A 119 3.55 12.16 3.64
N TYR A 120 3.47 11.60 4.84
CA TYR A 120 2.85 10.29 5.05
C TYR A 120 2.08 10.25 6.36
N ILE A 121 1.21 9.26 6.49
CA ILE A 121 0.48 8.99 7.72
C ILE A 121 1.11 7.77 8.37
N ASP A 122 1.48 7.89 9.63
CA ASP A 122 2.08 6.79 10.40
C ASP A 122 0.98 6.05 11.16
N ILE A 123 0.87 4.74 10.91
CA ILE A 123 -0.06 3.90 11.65
C ILE A 123 0.68 2.71 12.24
N ASP A 124 0.83 2.75 13.56
CA ASP A 124 1.33 1.62 14.34
C ASP A 124 0.11 0.77 14.75
N THR A 125 0.04 -0.45 14.21
CA THR A 125 -1.10 -1.34 14.47
C THR A 125 -0.94 -2.14 15.77
N THR A 126 0.11 -1.89 16.54
CA THR A 126 0.32 -2.54 17.83
C THR A 126 -0.77 -2.12 18.82
N ASN A 127 -1.56 -3.08 19.31
CA ASN A 127 -2.57 -2.86 20.34
C ASN A 127 -3.67 -1.82 20.02
N ILE A 128 -3.93 -1.55 18.74
CA ILE A 128 -5.08 -0.71 18.37
C ILE A 128 -5.99 -1.44 17.40
N THR A 129 -7.25 -1.03 17.37
CA THR A 129 -8.26 -1.66 16.51
C THR A 129 -8.17 -1.16 15.07
N VAL A 130 -8.71 -1.92 14.14
CA VAL A 130 -8.82 -1.51 12.73
C VAL A 130 -9.61 -0.20 12.63
N SER A 131 -10.71 -0.07 13.38
CA SER A 131 -11.52 1.15 13.38
C SER A 131 -10.72 2.38 13.83
N GLU A 132 -9.92 2.24 14.88
CA GLU A 132 -9.04 3.31 15.35
C GLU A 132 -8.02 3.70 14.30
N CYS A 133 -7.44 2.71 13.60
CA CYS A 133 -6.50 2.96 12.50
C CYS A 133 -7.16 3.76 11.38
N LEU A 134 -8.37 3.38 10.97
CA LEU A 134 -9.08 4.06 9.88
C LEU A 134 -9.38 5.52 10.19
N ASN A 135 -9.60 5.84 11.46
CA ASN A 135 -9.88 7.23 11.86
C ASN A 135 -8.67 8.15 11.69
N LEU A 136 -7.47 7.60 11.55
CA LEU A 136 -6.27 8.39 11.31
C LEU A 136 -6.08 8.76 9.84
N ILE A 137 -6.87 8.17 8.95
CA ILE A 137 -6.74 8.40 7.51
C ILE A 137 -7.75 9.44 7.05
N PRO A 138 -7.31 10.56 6.45
CA PRO A 138 -8.23 11.56 5.92
C PRO A 138 -8.97 10.98 4.71
N PHE A 139 -10.28 10.94 4.80
CA PHE A 139 -11.12 10.37 3.77
C PHE A 139 -12.48 11.05 3.75
N ASN A 140 -12.90 11.50 2.57
CA ASN A 140 -14.23 12.07 2.37
C ASN A 140 -15.23 10.93 2.22
N ARG A 141 -15.89 10.60 3.31
CA ARG A 141 -16.96 9.60 3.30
C ARG A 141 -18.22 10.22 2.70
N LYS A 142 -18.78 9.52 1.76
CA LYS A 142 -20.08 9.90 1.20
C LYS A 142 -21.20 9.19 1.94
#